data_2d2cce5339462c5ad2d6c3c45ae2cb46
#
_entry.id   2d2cce5339462c5ad2d6c3c45ae2cb46
#
_cell.length_a   1.000
_cell.length_b   1.000
_cell.length_c   1.000
_cell.angle_alpha   90.00
_cell.angle_beta   90.00
_cell.angle_gamma   90.00
#
_symmetry.space_group_name_H-M   'P 1'
#
loop_
_entity.id
_entity.type
_entity.pdbx_description
1 polymer ?
#
loop_
_entity_poly.entity_id
_entity_poly.type
_entity_poly.pdbx_seq_one_letter_code
_entity_poly.pdbx_strand_id
1 'polypeptide(L)'
;MKNMRLYGVAVLFGLVGEIAAEAAPTTASVLVLDAAAIKDAGIVVDVLGTRPLGEDLKAPGEVKMDAYATVLVSPRVASQVVARKARLGDVVSKGQPLVVLSSVDVAETQGQLIVASEDWARVSSLGPQAVSARRYGEALVQRDQSRAKLRAYGLTDAQIASVVRRGSAAANGDFELIAPSAGRIVTDAFMVGERVEPGRILFTVVTEDSVWVEARLTPADAERVREGAAVTVLAHGRELPGTVIRRSHQTDETTRSTDVRVQVANHDDLLHPGELVEARIAVGEATARLAVPADAIVLLRNQPTLFVQGKAGRFEPVAVDVGETRGGWTEIRQGVVAGTSYARKGAFALKARILRSELGED
;
A
#
# COMPACT_ATOMS: atom_id res chain seq x y z
N MET A 1 -43.59 -4.35 74.44
CA MET A 1 -43.51 -3.42 75.56
C MET A 1 -42.55 -2.30 75.23
N LYS A 2 -43.09 -1.11 75.30
CA LYS A 2 -42.50 0.22 75.55
C LYS A 2 -41.76 0.92 74.41
N ASN A 3 -42.48 1.83 73.81
CA ASN A 3 -42.40 3.33 73.80
C ASN A 3 -41.27 3.90 72.92
N MET A 4 -41.57 4.42 71.73
CA MET A 4 -42.13 5.72 71.36
C MET A 4 -41.40 6.93 72.07
N ARG A 5 -40.62 7.65 71.23
CA ARG A 5 -40.56 9.14 71.36
C ARG A 5 -40.21 9.75 69.98
N LEU A 6 -41.14 10.54 69.50
CA LEU A 6 -41.04 11.53 68.44
C LEU A 6 -40.12 12.67 68.90
N TYR A 7 -39.21 13.13 68.00
CA TYR A 7 -38.73 14.51 67.97
C TYR A 7 -38.82 15.03 66.54
N GLY A 8 -39.70 15.98 66.37
CA GLY A 8 -39.81 16.77 65.18
C GLY A 8 -38.62 17.71 65.03
N VAL A 9 -38.08 17.77 63.82
CA VAL A 9 -37.13 18.84 63.38
C VAL A 9 -37.78 19.56 62.24
N ALA A 10 -38.04 20.83 62.43
CA ALA A 10 -38.55 21.79 61.46
C ALA A 10 -37.51 21.94 60.31
N VAL A 11 -37.90 21.67 59.06
CA VAL A 11 -37.11 22.00 57.90
C VAL A 11 -37.45 23.41 57.42
N LEU A 12 -36.47 24.29 57.58
CA LEU A 12 -36.49 25.67 57.09
C LEU A 12 -36.23 25.58 55.55
N PHE A 13 -37.23 25.93 54.76
CA PHE A 13 -37.06 26.06 53.24
C PHE A 13 -36.29 27.36 52.98
N GLY A 14 -35.00 27.24 52.71
CA GLY A 14 -34.20 28.30 52.14
C GLY A 14 -34.43 28.35 50.60
N LEU A 15 -35.02 29.40 50.12
CA LEU A 15 -35.21 29.76 48.74
C LEU A 15 -33.83 30.14 48.19
N VAL A 16 -33.14 29.21 47.48
CA VAL A 16 -31.95 29.52 46.69
C VAL A 16 -32.44 29.97 45.33
N GLY A 17 -32.42 31.28 45.10
CA GLY A 17 -32.67 31.84 43.78
C GLY A 17 -31.58 31.40 42.82
N GLU A 18 -31.93 30.60 41.80
CA GLU A 18 -31.12 30.35 40.60
C GLU A 18 -30.91 31.67 39.86
N ILE A 19 -29.73 32.25 40.01
CA ILE A 19 -29.26 33.32 39.11
C ILE A 19 -28.89 32.59 37.84
N ALA A 20 -29.83 32.52 36.89
CA ALA A 20 -29.53 32.23 35.50
C ALA A 20 -28.59 33.34 35.01
N ALA A 21 -27.32 33.02 34.89
CA ALA A 21 -26.36 33.86 34.20
C ALA A 21 -26.73 33.84 32.70
N GLU A 22 -27.54 34.80 32.30
CA GLU A 22 -27.84 35.14 30.92
C GLU A 22 -26.53 35.58 30.28
N ALA A 23 -25.93 34.68 29.49
CA ALA A 23 -24.72 34.98 28.70
C ALA A 23 -25.08 36.11 27.76
N ALA A 24 -24.59 37.31 28.05
CA ALA A 24 -24.74 38.47 27.16
C ALA A 24 -24.30 38.10 25.72
N PRO A 25 -25.07 38.43 24.68
CA PRO A 25 -24.68 38.21 23.34
C PRO A 25 -23.42 39.03 23.05
N THR A 26 -22.29 38.34 22.89
CA THR A 26 -21.05 38.96 22.44
C THR A 26 -21.34 39.57 21.09
N THR A 27 -21.37 40.88 20.98
CA THR A 27 -21.57 41.63 19.74
C THR A 27 -20.49 41.19 18.76
N ALA A 28 -20.87 40.32 17.84
CA ALA A 28 -19.99 39.88 16.76
C ALA A 28 -19.60 41.12 15.95
N SER A 29 -18.31 41.45 15.92
CA SER A 29 -17.81 42.59 15.15
C SER A 29 -18.01 42.30 13.66
N VAL A 30 -19.00 42.99 13.06
CA VAL A 30 -19.32 42.82 11.65
C VAL A 30 -18.37 43.65 10.81
N LEU A 31 -17.68 43.02 9.86
CA LEU A 31 -16.82 43.69 8.90
C LEU A 31 -17.63 44.09 7.66
N VAL A 32 -17.54 45.34 7.27
CA VAL A 32 -18.08 45.82 5.99
C VAL A 32 -16.92 46.18 5.09
N LEU A 33 -16.81 45.50 3.96
CA LEU A 33 -15.73 45.66 2.99
C LEU A 33 -16.32 46.05 1.64
N ASP A 34 -15.69 46.98 0.96
CA ASP A 34 -16.03 47.30 -0.43
C ASP A 34 -15.44 46.25 -1.40
N ALA A 35 -15.83 46.31 -2.65
CA ALA A 35 -15.40 45.34 -3.65
C ALA A 35 -13.88 45.34 -3.90
N ALA A 36 -13.23 46.49 -3.75
CA ALA A 36 -11.79 46.63 -3.92
C ALA A 36 -11.05 45.94 -2.75
N ALA A 37 -11.46 46.21 -1.52
CA ALA A 37 -10.91 45.60 -0.32
C ALA A 37 -11.09 44.06 -0.25
N ILE A 38 -12.21 43.56 -0.79
CA ILE A 38 -12.46 42.09 -0.93
C ILE A 38 -11.44 41.47 -1.88
N LYS A 39 -11.24 42.12 -3.04
CA LYS A 39 -10.30 41.66 -4.06
C LYS A 39 -8.84 41.71 -3.57
N ASP A 40 -8.45 42.81 -2.95
CA ASP A 40 -7.09 43.03 -2.44
C ASP A 40 -6.75 42.06 -1.29
N ALA A 41 -7.74 41.73 -0.46
CA ALA A 41 -7.60 40.73 0.61
C ALA A 41 -7.66 39.28 0.11
N GLY A 42 -7.83 39.03 -1.19
CA GLY A 42 -7.93 37.70 -1.77
C GLY A 42 -9.12 36.89 -1.26
N ILE A 43 -10.20 37.57 -0.85
CA ILE A 43 -11.39 36.91 -0.31
C ILE A 43 -12.18 36.30 -1.47
N VAL A 44 -12.43 35.02 -1.40
CA VAL A 44 -13.29 34.30 -2.34
C VAL A 44 -14.48 33.76 -1.55
N VAL A 45 -15.67 34.05 -2.02
CA VAL A 45 -16.93 33.59 -1.41
C VAL A 45 -17.44 32.36 -2.15
N ASP A 46 -17.99 31.43 -1.39
CA ASP A 46 -18.64 30.22 -1.90
C ASP A 46 -19.91 29.93 -1.10
N VAL A 47 -20.75 29.03 -1.58
CA VAL A 47 -21.98 28.63 -0.92
C VAL A 47 -21.76 27.29 -0.21
N LEU A 48 -22.15 27.22 1.06
CA LEU A 48 -22.01 26.02 1.85
C LEU A 48 -22.92 24.90 1.34
N GLY A 49 -22.29 23.83 0.89
CA GLY A 49 -22.97 22.66 0.38
C GLY A 49 -22.62 21.40 1.14
N THR A 50 -23.36 20.33 0.86
CA THR A 50 -23.03 19.00 1.35
C THR A 50 -21.99 18.33 0.43
N ARG A 51 -21.06 17.63 1.02
CA ARG A 51 -20.07 16.79 0.35
C ARG A 51 -20.06 15.39 0.94
N PRO A 52 -19.79 14.37 0.12
CA PRO A 52 -19.54 13.03 0.64
C PRO A 52 -18.22 13.04 1.43
N LEU A 53 -18.31 12.91 2.75
CA LEU A 53 -17.18 12.71 3.64
C LEU A 53 -17.25 11.28 4.17
N GLY A 54 -16.24 10.48 3.82
CA GLY A 54 -16.06 9.14 4.36
C GLY A 54 -15.44 9.17 5.76
N GLU A 55 -15.48 8.07 6.47
CA GLU A 55 -14.72 7.86 7.70
C GLU A 55 -13.44 7.10 7.36
N ASP A 56 -12.30 7.51 7.91
CA ASP A 56 -11.02 6.84 7.73
C ASP A 56 -10.53 6.27 9.06
N LEU A 57 -10.08 5.03 9.05
CA LEU A 57 -9.33 4.44 10.14
C LEU A 57 -7.85 4.68 9.91
N LYS A 58 -7.16 5.22 10.92
CA LYS A 58 -5.71 5.38 10.92
C LYS A 58 -5.08 4.18 11.58
N ALA A 59 -4.11 3.57 10.92
CA ALA A 59 -3.39 2.43 11.42
C ALA A 59 -1.89 2.55 11.12
N PRO A 60 -1.01 2.13 12.04
CA PRO A 60 0.37 1.90 11.71
C PRO A 60 0.45 0.71 10.75
N GLY A 61 1.30 0.81 9.75
CA GLY A 61 1.53 -0.24 8.77
C GLY A 61 3.02 -0.49 8.58
N GLU A 62 3.35 -1.70 8.16
CA GLU A 62 4.69 -2.10 7.78
C GLU A 62 4.72 -2.50 6.31
N VAL A 63 5.67 -1.95 5.55
CA VAL A 63 5.85 -2.31 4.15
C VAL A 63 6.43 -3.71 4.05
N LYS A 64 5.81 -4.57 3.27
CA LYS A 64 6.23 -5.95 2.98
C LYS A 64 6.41 -6.15 1.49
N MET A 65 7.31 -7.08 1.13
CA MET A 65 7.40 -7.55 -0.25
C MET A 65 6.08 -8.20 -0.68
N ASP A 66 5.66 -7.94 -1.91
CA ASP A 66 4.57 -8.70 -2.50
C ASP A 66 5.05 -10.14 -2.74
N ALA A 67 4.59 -11.07 -1.90
CA ALA A 67 4.97 -12.47 -2.01
C ALA A 67 4.52 -13.12 -3.33
N TYR A 68 3.48 -12.59 -3.97
CA TYR A 68 3.03 -13.08 -5.30
C TYR A 68 3.92 -12.56 -6.43
N ALA A 69 4.60 -11.43 -6.21
CA ALA A 69 5.56 -10.84 -7.14
C ALA A 69 7.01 -11.27 -6.83
N THR A 70 7.21 -12.17 -5.83
CA THR A 70 8.52 -12.65 -5.40
C THR A 70 8.77 -14.06 -5.94
N VAL A 71 9.91 -14.27 -6.59
CA VAL A 71 10.30 -15.56 -7.15
C VAL A 71 11.65 -15.99 -6.59
N LEU A 72 11.67 -17.22 -6.07
CA LEU A 72 12.88 -17.85 -5.55
C LEU A 72 13.57 -18.64 -6.68
N VAL A 73 14.88 -18.43 -6.85
CA VAL A 73 15.71 -19.14 -7.82
C VAL A 73 16.63 -20.09 -7.09
N SER A 74 16.42 -21.38 -7.31
CA SER A 74 17.16 -22.47 -6.68
C SER A 74 17.50 -23.57 -7.69
N PRO A 75 18.62 -24.30 -7.51
CA PRO A 75 18.92 -25.47 -8.31
C PRO A 75 17.95 -26.63 -7.99
N ARG A 76 17.69 -27.46 -9.00
CA ARG A 76 16.87 -28.67 -8.86
C ARG A 76 17.71 -29.95 -8.71
N VAL A 77 19.03 -29.82 -8.84
CA VAL A 77 20.02 -30.90 -8.75
C VAL A 77 21.23 -30.40 -8.00
N ALA A 78 21.90 -31.28 -7.27
CA ALA A 78 23.14 -30.97 -6.56
C ALA A 78 24.20 -30.46 -7.53
N SER A 79 24.78 -29.30 -7.23
CA SER A 79 25.63 -28.58 -8.15
C SER A 79 26.73 -27.80 -7.44
N GLN A 80 27.76 -27.40 -8.17
CA GLN A 80 28.75 -26.44 -7.74
C GLN A 80 28.55 -25.11 -8.47
N VAL A 81 28.71 -24.00 -7.78
CA VAL A 81 28.66 -22.67 -8.40
C VAL A 81 29.95 -22.41 -9.15
N VAL A 82 29.87 -22.26 -10.48
CA VAL A 82 31.02 -22.01 -11.36
C VAL A 82 31.25 -20.51 -11.56
N ALA A 83 30.20 -19.76 -11.86
CA ALA A 83 30.31 -18.33 -12.11
C ALA A 83 29.02 -17.59 -11.78
N ARG A 84 29.16 -16.41 -11.21
CA ARG A 84 28.07 -15.47 -10.95
C ARG A 84 27.89 -14.57 -12.17
N LYS A 85 26.65 -14.41 -12.65
CA LYS A 85 26.29 -13.56 -13.80
C LYS A 85 25.49 -12.32 -13.40
N ALA A 86 24.86 -12.35 -12.20
CA ALA A 86 24.08 -11.25 -11.67
C ALA A 86 24.38 -11.06 -10.17
N ARG A 87 24.13 -9.87 -9.64
CA ARG A 87 24.47 -9.45 -8.27
C ARG A 87 23.27 -8.87 -7.56
N LEU A 88 23.37 -8.78 -6.23
CA LEU A 88 22.42 -8.04 -5.41
C LEU A 88 22.19 -6.62 -5.96
N GLY A 89 20.93 -6.22 -6.08
CA GLY A 89 20.51 -4.92 -6.61
C GLY A 89 20.36 -4.84 -8.13
N ASP A 90 20.86 -5.83 -8.89
CA ASP A 90 20.70 -5.82 -10.34
C ASP A 90 19.22 -5.97 -10.75
N VAL A 91 18.81 -5.19 -11.75
CA VAL A 91 17.54 -5.40 -12.46
C VAL A 91 17.74 -6.40 -13.57
N VAL A 92 16.94 -7.46 -13.57
CA VAL A 92 17.06 -8.58 -14.51
C VAL A 92 15.79 -8.74 -15.34
N SER A 93 15.97 -9.20 -16.57
CA SER A 93 14.87 -9.54 -17.48
C SER A 93 14.54 -11.02 -17.38
N LYS A 94 13.29 -11.39 -17.68
CA LYS A 94 12.88 -12.80 -17.77
C LYS A 94 13.78 -13.56 -18.76
N GLY A 95 14.34 -14.70 -18.32
CA GLY A 95 15.24 -15.52 -19.11
C GLY A 95 16.70 -15.11 -19.06
N GLN A 96 17.05 -14.03 -18.37
CA GLN A 96 18.45 -13.60 -18.20
C GLN A 96 19.23 -14.61 -17.33
N PRO A 97 20.45 -15.04 -17.74
CA PRO A 97 21.29 -15.90 -16.92
C PRO A 97 21.74 -15.20 -15.63
N LEU A 98 21.57 -15.88 -14.47
CA LEU A 98 21.92 -15.36 -13.15
C LEU A 98 23.20 -16.02 -12.59
N VAL A 99 23.36 -17.31 -12.81
CA VAL A 99 24.51 -18.10 -12.32
C VAL A 99 24.75 -19.28 -13.23
N VAL A 100 26.02 -19.65 -13.36
CA VAL A 100 26.45 -20.90 -13.99
C VAL A 100 26.72 -21.91 -12.90
N LEU A 101 26.09 -23.05 -13.00
CA LEU A 101 26.26 -24.21 -12.14
C LEU A 101 26.87 -25.37 -12.90
N SER A 102 27.59 -26.24 -12.21
CA SER A 102 28.10 -27.51 -12.75
C SER A 102 27.62 -28.68 -11.90
N SER A 103 27.13 -29.74 -12.55
CA SER A 103 26.63 -30.95 -11.89
C SER A 103 27.05 -32.20 -12.64
N VAL A 104 27.45 -33.22 -11.88
CA VAL A 104 27.80 -34.56 -12.45
C VAL A 104 26.57 -35.18 -13.11
N ASP A 105 25.41 -35.11 -12.47
CA ASP A 105 24.16 -35.70 -13.00
C ASP A 105 23.74 -35.03 -14.32
N VAL A 106 23.98 -33.70 -14.43
CA VAL A 106 23.73 -32.94 -15.64
C VAL A 106 24.71 -33.36 -16.73
N ALA A 107 26.02 -33.51 -16.42
CA ALA A 107 27.04 -33.94 -17.37
C ALA A 107 26.71 -35.31 -17.98
N GLU A 108 26.36 -36.28 -17.12
CA GLU A 108 25.94 -37.62 -17.56
C GLU A 108 24.72 -37.57 -18.49
N THR A 109 23.70 -36.79 -18.09
CA THR A 109 22.46 -36.69 -18.90
C THR A 109 22.67 -35.91 -20.20
N GLN A 110 23.58 -34.92 -20.21
CA GLN A 110 24.01 -34.24 -21.46
C GLN A 110 24.69 -35.24 -22.42
N GLY A 111 25.58 -36.07 -21.93
CA GLY A 111 26.20 -37.13 -22.71
C GLY A 111 25.18 -38.12 -23.28
N GLN A 112 24.26 -38.59 -22.45
CA GLN A 112 23.16 -39.49 -22.86
C GLN A 112 22.29 -38.84 -23.97
N LEU A 113 21.96 -37.53 -23.83
CA LEU A 113 21.17 -36.79 -24.83
C LEU A 113 21.90 -36.70 -26.16
N ILE A 114 23.23 -36.43 -26.15
CA ILE A 114 24.02 -36.33 -27.40
C ILE A 114 23.97 -37.64 -28.14
N VAL A 115 24.32 -38.76 -27.47
CA VAL A 115 24.31 -40.11 -28.10
C VAL A 115 22.89 -40.45 -28.58
N ALA A 116 21.86 -40.23 -27.79
CA ALA A 116 20.48 -40.50 -28.19
C ALA A 116 20.00 -39.62 -29.38
N SER A 117 20.49 -38.38 -29.45
CA SER A 117 20.14 -37.46 -30.54
C SER A 117 20.82 -37.84 -31.85
N GLU A 118 22.07 -38.26 -31.79
CA GLU A 118 22.78 -38.79 -32.99
C GLU A 118 22.16 -40.09 -33.49
N ASP A 119 21.80 -41.00 -32.58
CA ASP A 119 21.13 -42.24 -32.95
C ASP A 119 19.75 -41.96 -33.56
N TRP A 120 18.94 -41.07 -32.95
CA TRP A 120 17.66 -40.64 -33.53
C TRP A 120 17.83 -40.00 -34.89
N ALA A 121 18.82 -39.12 -35.07
CA ALA A 121 19.08 -38.50 -36.39
C ALA A 121 19.36 -39.55 -37.47
N ARG A 122 20.13 -40.59 -37.11
CA ARG A 122 20.42 -41.69 -38.03
C ARG A 122 19.18 -42.54 -38.37
N VAL A 123 18.44 -42.96 -37.29
CA VAL A 123 17.24 -43.80 -37.47
C VAL A 123 16.13 -43.03 -38.22
N SER A 124 15.94 -41.77 -37.89
CA SER A 124 14.91 -40.93 -38.53
C SER A 124 15.21 -40.65 -39.99
N SER A 125 16.50 -40.49 -40.37
CA SER A 125 16.91 -40.27 -41.77
C SER A 125 16.68 -41.51 -42.66
N LEU A 126 16.75 -42.72 -42.08
CA LEU A 126 16.43 -43.97 -42.81
C LEU A 126 14.92 -44.14 -43.05
N GLY A 127 14.11 -43.52 -42.21
CA GLY A 127 12.65 -43.57 -42.28
C GLY A 127 12.03 -44.87 -41.72
N PRO A 128 10.74 -44.86 -41.39
CA PRO A 128 10.03 -45.98 -40.77
C PRO A 128 9.89 -47.22 -41.66
N GLN A 129 10.21 -47.10 -42.94
CA GLN A 129 10.18 -48.23 -43.92
C GLN A 129 11.52 -49.03 -43.91
N ALA A 130 12.61 -48.42 -43.51
CA ALA A 130 13.94 -49.03 -43.54
C ALA A 130 14.38 -49.63 -42.21
N VAL A 131 13.70 -49.26 -41.11
CA VAL A 131 13.96 -49.78 -39.76
C VAL A 131 12.69 -50.36 -39.16
N SER A 132 12.82 -51.33 -38.23
CA SER A 132 11.63 -51.84 -37.55
C SER A 132 10.94 -50.75 -36.72
N ALA A 133 9.61 -50.81 -36.65
CA ALA A 133 8.83 -49.86 -35.85
C ALA A 133 9.30 -49.81 -34.37
N ARG A 134 9.71 -50.94 -33.81
CA ARG A 134 10.30 -51.04 -32.48
C ARG A 134 11.58 -50.21 -32.37
N ARG A 135 12.54 -50.37 -33.28
CA ARG A 135 13.83 -49.64 -33.28
C ARG A 135 13.61 -48.12 -33.43
N TYR A 136 12.67 -47.74 -34.30
CA TYR A 136 12.29 -46.35 -34.49
C TYR A 136 11.72 -45.73 -33.21
N GLY A 137 10.79 -46.43 -32.56
CA GLY A 137 10.19 -46.01 -31.31
C GLY A 137 11.22 -45.93 -30.16
N GLU A 138 12.12 -46.93 -30.03
CA GLU A 138 13.16 -46.95 -29.00
C GLU A 138 14.10 -45.73 -29.10
N ALA A 139 14.57 -45.40 -30.32
CA ALA A 139 15.45 -44.24 -30.55
C ALA A 139 14.76 -42.91 -30.21
N LEU A 140 13.48 -42.76 -30.58
CA LEU A 140 12.67 -41.59 -30.25
C LEU A 140 12.51 -41.43 -28.75
N VAL A 141 12.08 -42.48 -28.06
CA VAL A 141 11.83 -42.48 -26.60
C VAL A 141 13.12 -42.19 -25.84
N GLN A 142 14.26 -42.80 -26.21
CA GLN A 142 15.54 -42.57 -25.53
C GLN A 142 15.99 -41.12 -25.60
N ARG A 143 15.87 -40.48 -26.80
CA ARG A 143 16.15 -39.04 -26.96
C ARG A 143 15.22 -38.18 -26.09
N ASP A 144 13.93 -38.45 -26.19
CA ASP A 144 12.94 -37.62 -25.46
C ASP A 144 13.02 -37.78 -23.96
N GLN A 145 13.37 -38.98 -23.46
CA GLN A 145 13.64 -39.24 -22.06
C GLN A 145 14.82 -38.42 -21.54
N SER A 146 15.96 -38.39 -22.27
CA SER A 146 17.12 -37.59 -21.90
C SER A 146 16.81 -36.09 -21.90
N ARG A 147 16.03 -35.61 -22.87
CA ARG A 147 15.54 -34.22 -22.93
C ARG A 147 14.64 -33.89 -21.73
N ALA A 148 13.69 -34.76 -21.38
CA ALA A 148 12.81 -34.59 -20.26
C ALA A 148 13.58 -34.52 -18.93
N LYS A 149 14.63 -35.37 -18.78
CA LYS A 149 15.47 -35.37 -17.58
C LYS A 149 16.23 -34.03 -17.42
N LEU A 150 16.81 -33.48 -18.52
CA LEU A 150 17.47 -32.17 -18.44
C LEU A 150 16.50 -31.02 -18.15
N ARG A 151 15.26 -31.07 -18.69
CA ARG A 151 14.21 -30.11 -18.30
C ARG A 151 13.85 -30.21 -16.81
N ALA A 152 13.78 -31.44 -16.27
CA ALA A 152 13.52 -31.66 -14.86
C ALA A 152 14.64 -31.07 -13.98
N TYR A 153 15.88 -31.07 -14.43
CA TYR A 153 17.01 -30.41 -13.78
C TYR A 153 16.98 -28.87 -13.92
N GLY A 154 16.09 -28.32 -14.73
CA GLY A 154 15.88 -26.87 -14.88
C GLY A 154 16.48 -26.25 -16.14
N LEU A 155 17.07 -27.03 -17.04
CA LEU A 155 17.56 -26.51 -18.29
C LEU A 155 16.40 -26.10 -19.22
N THR A 156 16.56 -25.00 -19.89
CA THR A 156 15.62 -24.55 -20.92
C THR A 156 15.78 -25.34 -22.24
N ASP A 157 14.74 -25.30 -23.06
CA ASP A 157 14.84 -25.94 -24.40
C ASP A 157 15.96 -25.35 -25.27
N ALA A 158 16.26 -24.05 -25.11
CA ALA A 158 17.37 -23.40 -25.81
C ALA A 158 18.73 -23.94 -25.34
N GLN A 159 18.92 -24.14 -24.03
CA GLN A 159 20.13 -24.72 -23.47
C GLN A 159 20.27 -26.18 -23.91
N ILE A 160 19.21 -26.99 -23.84
CA ILE A 160 19.18 -28.37 -24.31
C ILE A 160 19.53 -28.47 -25.82
N ALA A 161 18.92 -27.61 -26.62
CA ALA A 161 19.26 -27.56 -28.07
C ALA A 161 20.71 -27.14 -28.29
N SER A 162 21.27 -26.27 -27.49
CA SER A 162 22.68 -25.87 -27.52
C SER A 162 23.62 -27.05 -27.23
N VAL A 163 23.28 -27.89 -26.24
CA VAL A 163 24.03 -29.12 -25.92
C VAL A 163 24.10 -30.02 -27.14
N VAL A 164 22.97 -30.30 -27.77
CA VAL A 164 22.93 -31.16 -28.99
C VAL A 164 23.75 -30.57 -30.13
N ARG A 165 23.67 -29.26 -30.40
CA ARG A 165 24.42 -28.61 -31.47
C ARG A 165 25.94 -28.61 -31.25
N ARG A 166 26.40 -28.44 -30.01
CA ARG A 166 27.83 -28.40 -29.67
C ARG A 166 28.46 -29.80 -29.52
N GLY A 167 27.63 -30.83 -29.38
CA GLY A 167 28.08 -32.21 -29.25
C GLY A 167 28.86 -32.45 -27.94
N SER A 168 29.80 -33.44 -27.99
CA SER A 168 30.53 -33.94 -26.82
C SER A 168 31.23 -32.85 -25.98
N ALA A 169 31.68 -31.76 -26.61
CA ALA A 169 32.31 -30.64 -25.90
C ALA A 169 31.36 -29.91 -24.94
N ALA A 170 30.05 -30.13 -25.05
CA ALA A 170 29.05 -29.55 -24.19
C ALA A 170 28.60 -30.45 -23.03
N ALA A 171 29.10 -31.68 -22.98
CA ALA A 171 28.77 -32.63 -21.88
C ALA A 171 29.69 -32.42 -20.66
N ASN A 172 29.84 -31.18 -20.21
CA ASN A 172 30.72 -30.79 -19.10
C ASN A 172 29.96 -30.58 -17.77
N GLY A 173 28.64 -30.74 -17.76
CA GLY A 173 27.78 -30.53 -16.61
C GLY A 173 27.37 -29.09 -16.33
N ASP A 174 27.89 -28.14 -17.12
CA ASP A 174 27.55 -26.73 -16.93
C ASP A 174 26.14 -26.44 -17.46
N PHE A 175 25.41 -25.65 -16.67
CA PHE A 175 24.10 -25.11 -17.04
C PHE A 175 23.83 -23.78 -16.33
N GLU A 176 22.91 -23.00 -16.85
CA GLU A 176 22.59 -21.70 -16.32
C GLU A 176 21.23 -21.71 -15.65
N LEU A 177 21.15 -21.18 -14.42
CA LEU A 177 19.87 -20.76 -13.85
C LEU A 177 19.54 -19.38 -14.38
N ILE A 178 18.33 -19.24 -14.87
CA ILE A 178 17.82 -18.01 -15.48
C ILE A 178 16.77 -17.38 -14.59
N ALA A 179 16.56 -16.06 -14.74
CA ALA A 179 15.49 -15.33 -14.08
C ALA A 179 14.12 -15.81 -14.59
N PRO A 180 13.21 -16.29 -13.71
CA PRO A 180 11.87 -16.75 -14.13
C PRO A 180 10.94 -15.60 -14.53
N SER A 181 11.17 -14.40 -13.94
CA SER A 181 10.46 -13.14 -14.19
C SER A 181 11.45 -12.00 -14.36
N ALA A 182 11.01 -10.86 -14.88
CA ALA A 182 11.71 -9.60 -14.73
C ALA A 182 11.57 -9.11 -13.26
N GLY A 183 12.55 -8.34 -12.78
CA GLY A 183 12.55 -7.80 -11.42
C GLY A 183 13.94 -7.45 -10.93
N ARG A 184 14.06 -7.09 -9.65
CA ARG A 184 15.32 -6.80 -8.97
C ARG A 184 15.76 -7.96 -8.09
N ILE A 185 17.06 -8.21 -8.04
CA ILE A 185 17.67 -9.20 -7.15
C ILE A 185 17.79 -8.59 -5.74
N VAL A 186 17.07 -9.17 -4.77
CA VAL A 186 17.07 -8.72 -3.37
C VAL A 186 17.88 -9.62 -2.44
N THR A 187 18.28 -10.83 -2.91
CA THR A 187 19.23 -11.69 -2.20
C THR A 187 20.12 -12.45 -3.17
N ASP A 188 21.40 -12.66 -2.82
CA ASP A 188 22.38 -13.44 -3.58
C ASP A 188 23.39 -14.15 -2.65
N ALA A 189 22.89 -14.75 -1.57
CA ALA A 189 23.70 -15.30 -0.47
C ALA A 189 24.39 -16.63 -0.82
N PHE A 190 25.34 -16.62 -1.76
CA PHE A 190 26.17 -17.77 -2.10
C PHE A 190 27.54 -17.31 -2.61
N MET A 191 28.52 -18.22 -2.64
CA MET A 191 29.87 -17.97 -3.13
C MET A 191 30.20 -18.81 -4.37
N VAL A 192 31.07 -18.28 -5.25
CA VAL A 192 31.64 -19.05 -6.34
C VAL A 192 32.53 -20.17 -5.76
N GLY A 193 32.39 -21.38 -6.29
CA GLY A 193 33.03 -22.60 -5.77
C GLY A 193 32.21 -23.34 -4.72
N GLU A 194 31.14 -22.75 -4.21
CA GLU A 194 30.27 -23.37 -3.22
C GLU A 194 29.47 -24.54 -3.82
N ARG A 195 29.34 -25.63 -3.05
CA ARG A 195 28.42 -26.72 -3.37
C ARG A 195 27.02 -26.38 -2.86
N VAL A 196 26.04 -26.52 -3.72
CA VAL A 196 24.64 -26.20 -3.44
C VAL A 196 23.75 -27.41 -3.68
N GLU A 197 22.85 -27.64 -2.71
CA GLU A 197 21.90 -28.75 -2.76
C GLU A 197 20.57 -28.30 -3.41
N PRO A 198 19.77 -29.23 -3.93
CA PRO A 198 18.45 -28.92 -4.50
C PRO A 198 17.57 -28.14 -3.51
N GLY A 199 16.91 -27.07 -4.03
CA GLY A 199 16.04 -26.23 -3.21
C GLY A 199 16.73 -25.12 -2.43
N ARG A 200 18.07 -25.06 -2.37
CA ARG A 200 18.79 -23.93 -1.79
C ARG A 200 18.54 -22.68 -2.60
N ILE A 201 17.98 -21.64 -2.00
CA ILE A 201 17.73 -20.37 -2.63
C ILE A 201 19.07 -19.67 -2.90
N LEU A 202 19.36 -19.40 -4.18
CA LEU A 202 20.54 -18.66 -4.60
C LEU A 202 20.20 -17.18 -4.84
N PHE A 203 19.04 -16.92 -5.44
CA PHE A 203 18.54 -15.57 -5.66
C PHE A 203 17.07 -15.46 -5.27
N THR A 204 16.71 -14.28 -4.80
CA THR A 204 15.31 -13.85 -4.72
C THR A 204 15.15 -12.70 -5.70
N VAL A 205 14.22 -12.85 -6.65
CA VAL A 205 13.87 -11.83 -7.63
C VAL A 205 12.50 -11.28 -7.28
N VAL A 206 12.39 -9.97 -7.13
CA VAL A 206 11.16 -9.28 -6.76
C VAL A 206 10.77 -8.32 -7.89
N THR A 207 9.52 -8.35 -8.29
CA THR A 207 8.95 -7.30 -9.14
C THR A 207 8.50 -6.16 -8.24
N GLU A 208 9.17 -5.00 -8.34
CA GLU A 208 8.98 -3.85 -7.43
C GLU A 208 7.83 -2.93 -7.85
N ASP A 209 7.05 -3.28 -8.86
CA ASP A 209 5.92 -2.47 -9.34
C ASP A 209 4.83 -2.26 -8.29
N SER A 210 4.75 -3.15 -7.30
CA SER A 210 3.85 -3.04 -6.15
C SER A 210 4.45 -3.62 -4.89
N VAL A 211 4.08 -3.05 -3.76
CA VAL A 211 4.40 -3.54 -2.41
C VAL A 211 3.12 -3.74 -1.62
N TRP A 212 3.22 -4.52 -0.56
CA TRP A 212 2.15 -4.62 0.43
C TRP A 212 2.44 -3.72 1.62
N VAL A 213 1.39 -3.14 2.18
CA VAL A 213 1.40 -2.52 3.50
C VAL A 213 0.50 -3.36 4.40
N GLU A 214 1.07 -3.95 5.44
CA GLU A 214 0.32 -4.65 6.48
C GLU A 214 -0.04 -3.67 7.58
N ALA A 215 -1.27 -3.15 7.52
CA ALA A 215 -1.82 -2.22 8.48
C ALA A 215 -2.41 -2.98 9.67
N ARG A 216 -2.02 -2.60 10.89
CA ARG A 216 -2.45 -3.25 12.14
C ARG A 216 -3.62 -2.49 12.76
N LEU A 217 -4.76 -3.14 12.85
CA LEU A 217 -5.99 -2.61 13.41
C LEU A 217 -6.45 -3.42 14.63
N THR A 218 -7.29 -2.82 15.45
CA THR A 218 -8.04 -3.61 16.44
C THR A 218 -8.99 -4.57 15.71
N PRO A 219 -9.36 -5.73 16.27
CA PRO A 219 -10.31 -6.63 15.64
C PRO A 219 -11.63 -5.95 15.27
N ALA A 220 -12.15 -5.07 16.14
CA ALA A 220 -13.38 -4.33 15.91
C ALA A 220 -13.28 -3.35 14.71
N ASP A 221 -12.15 -2.66 14.58
CA ASP A 221 -11.92 -1.76 13.44
C ASP A 221 -11.70 -2.55 12.15
N ALA A 222 -10.97 -3.67 12.21
CA ALA A 222 -10.73 -4.53 11.07
C ALA A 222 -12.05 -5.11 10.49
N GLU A 223 -13.06 -5.38 11.33
CA GLU A 223 -14.38 -5.82 10.86
C GLU A 223 -15.11 -4.78 10.00
N ARG A 224 -14.80 -3.50 10.18
CA ARG A 224 -15.37 -2.38 9.41
C ARG A 224 -14.70 -2.21 8.06
N VAL A 225 -13.50 -2.78 7.86
CA VAL A 225 -12.74 -2.67 6.62
C VAL A 225 -13.27 -3.68 5.60
N ARG A 226 -13.57 -3.21 4.39
CA ARG A 226 -13.99 -4.04 3.25
C ARG A 226 -12.83 -4.25 2.28
N GLU A 227 -12.77 -5.42 1.66
CA GLU A 227 -11.88 -5.64 0.52
C GLU A 227 -12.26 -4.69 -0.63
N GLY A 228 -11.26 -4.12 -1.30
CA GLY A 228 -11.46 -3.07 -2.29
C GLY A 228 -11.56 -1.65 -1.71
N ALA A 229 -11.54 -1.47 -0.39
CA ALA A 229 -11.58 -0.14 0.21
C ALA A 229 -10.34 0.67 -0.20
N ALA A 230 -10.54 1.96 -0.46
CA ALA A 230 -9.45 2.89 -0.76
C ALA A 230 -8.61 3.15 0.49
N VAL A 231 -7.31 3.24 0.30
CA VAL A 231 -6.34 3.53 1.35
C VAL A 231 -5.42 4.65 0.88
N THR A 232 -5.09 5.56 1.78
CA THR A 232 -4.01 6.52 1.59
C THR A 232 -2.86 6.14 2.52
N VAL A 233 -1.72 5.76 1.95
CA VAL A 233 -0.50 5.46 2.70
C VAL A 233 0.37 6.70 2.76
N LEU A 234 0.73 7.11 3.98
CA LEU A 234 1.62 8.24 4.23
C LEU A 234 3.03 7.71 4.47
N ALA A 235 3.94 8.05 3.58
CA ALA A 235 5.34 7.70 3.67
C ALA A 235 6.20 8.87 3.15
N HIS A 236 7.31 9.17 3.81
CA HIS A 236 8.26 10.23 3.41
C HIS A 236 7.61 11.59 3.13
N GLY A 237 6.51 11.93 3.85
CA GLY A 237 5.73 13.17 3.64
C GLY A 237 4.89 13.18 2.37
N ARG A 238 4.72 12.04 1.69
CA ARG A 238 3.88 11.87 0.51
C ARG A 238 2.66 10.99 0.82
N GLU A 239 1.59 11.25 0.11
CA GLU A 239 0.38 10.43 0.13
C GLU A 239 0.38 9.51 -1.10
N LEU A 240 0.38 8.21 -0.87
CA LEU A 240 0.38 7.17 -1.91
C LEU A 240 -0.96 6.43 -1.88
N PRO A 241 -1.63 6.32 -3.03
CA PRO A 241 -2.89 5.59 -3.11
C PRO A 241 -2.65 4.08 -3.01
N GLY A 242 -3.51 3.40 -2.26
CA GLY A 242 -3.52 1.96 -2.11
C GLY A 242 -4.94 1.40 -2.07
N THR A 243 -5.05 0.09 -2.08
CA THR A 243 -6.32 -0.63 -2.02
C THR A 243 -6.21 -1.81 -1.08
N VAL A 244 -7.20 -2.01 -0.22
CA VAL A 244 -7.30 -3.21 0.62
C VAL A 244 -7.49 -4.43 -0.27
N ILE A 245 -6.53 -5.37 -0.23
CA ILE A 245 -6.64 -6.62 -0.97
C ILE A 245 -7.13 -7.77 -0.11
N ARG A 246 -6.85 -7.72 1.20
CA ARG A 246 -7.29 -8.75 2.13
C ARG A 246 -7.28 -8.29 3.57
N ARG A 247 -8.21 -8.80 4.35
CA ARG A 247 -8.22 -8.74 5.80
C ARG A 247 -7.82 -10.11 6.36
N SER A 248 -6.94 -10.16 7.35
CA SER A 248 -6.63 -11.39 8.08
C SER A 248 -7.85 -11.88 8.86
N HIS A 249 -8.04 -13.18 8.90
CA HIS A 249 -9.03 -13.82 9.78
C HIS A 249 -8.41 -14.25 11.12
N GLN A 250 -7.11 -14.02 11.30
CA GLN A 250 -6.40 -14.34 12.53
C GLN A 250 -6.03 -13.03 13.25
N THR A 251 -6.20 -13.04 14.55
CA THR A 251 -5.70 -11.99 15.44
C THR A 251 -4.36 -12.46 15.98
N ASP A 252 -3.35 -11.60 15.91
CA ASP A 252 -2.05 -11.84 16.54
C ASP A 252 -2.22 -11.83 18.07
N GLU A 253 -1.87 -12.92 18.73
CA GLU A 253 -2.07 -13.10 20.17
C GLU A 253 -1.18 -12.17 21.00
N THR A 254 -0.03 -11.77 20.46
CA THR A 254 0.94 -10.91 21.16
C THR A 254 0.52 -9.44 21.12
N THR A 255 0.18 -8.97 19.91
CA THR A 255 -0.20 -7.56 19.68
C THR A 255 -1.70 -7.32 19.81
N ARG A 256 -2.51 -8.38 19.83
CA ARG A 256 -3.98 -8.36 19.81
C ARG A 256 -4.54 -7.54 18.65
N SER A 257 -3.82 -7.52 17.54
CA SER A 257 -4.20 -6.82 16.31
C SER A 257 -4.58 -7.79 15.20
N THR A 258 -5.33 -7.29 14.25
CA THR A 258 -5.69 -7.97 13.01
C THR A 258 -5.05 -7.23 11.86
N ASP A 259 -4.32 -7.94 11.01
CA ASP A 259 -3.64 -7.35 9.87
C ASP A 259 -4.60 -7.15 8.69
N VAL A 260 -4.55 -5.96 8.12
CA VAL A 260 -5.20 -5.61 6.86
C VAL A 260 -4.12 -5.36 5.83
N ARG A 261 -4.14 -6.15 4.75
CA ARG A 261 -3.17 -6.05 3.67
C ARG A 261 -3.65 -5.10 2.61
N VAL A 262 -2.83 -4.12 2.34
CA VAL A 262 -3.06 -3.06 1.35
C VAL A 262 -2.03 -3.21 0.24
N GLN A 263 -2.46 -3.18 -1.02
CA GLN A 263 -1.59 -3.12 -2.17
C GLN A 263 -1.36 -1.65 -2.54
N VAL A 264 -0.09 -1.29 -2.73
CA VAL A 264 0.34 0.06 -3.12
C VAL A 264 1.22 -0.05 -4.35
N ALA A 265 0.96 0.75 -5.38
CA ALA A 265 1.85 0.86 -6.52
C ALA A 265 3.17 1.54 -6.10
N ASN A 266 4.31 1.00 -6.55
CA ASN A 266 5.65 1.43 -6.15
C ASN A 266 6.59 1.64 -7.34
N HIS A 267 6.09 2.12 -8.47
CA HIS A 267 6.88 2.32 -9.70
C HIS A 267 8.10 3.23 -9.51
N ASP A 268 8.00 4.18 -8.57
CA ASP A 268 9.08 5.15 -8.27
C ASP A 268 10.07 4.63 -7.21
N ASP A 269 9.95 3.37 -6.78
CA ASP A 269 10.78 2.74 -5.73
C ASP A 269 10.84 3.56 -4.43
N LEU A 270 9.67 4.12 -4.03
CA LEU A 270 9.55 4.99 -2.87
C LEU A 270 9.38 4.23 -1.55
N LEU A 271 8.83 3.02 -1.61
CA LEU A 271 8.54 2.20 -0.44
C LEU A 271 9.48 0.99 -0.41
N HIS A 272 10.14 0.79 0.72
CA HIS A 272 11.05 -0.35 0.89
C HIS A 272 10.54 -1.30 1.98
N PRO A 273 10.65 -2.62 1.78
CA PRO A 273 10.25 -3.61 2.77
C PRO A 273 10.93 -3.38 4.12
N GLY A 274 10.14 -3.44 5.20
CA GLY A 274 10.58 -3.16 6.57
C GLY A 274 10.33 -1.73 7.04
N GLU A 275 9.94 -0.80 6.15
CA GLU A 275 9.59 0.56 6.54
C GLU A 275 8.25 0.60 7.28
N LEU A 276 8.16 1.55 8.24
CA LEU A 276 6.93 1.85 8.94
C LEU A 276 6.24 3.05 8.29
N VAL A 277 4.94 2.91 8.05
CA VAL A 277 4.10 3.92 7.39
C VAL A 277 2.78 4.09 8.15
N GLU A 278 2.06 5.18 7.89
CA GLU A 278 0.68 5.36 8.35
C GLU A 278 -0.29 5.01 7.21
N ALA A 279 -1.22 4.11 7.44
CA ALA A 279 -2.31 3.79 6.51
C ALA A 279 -3.60 4.46 6.99
N ARG A 280 -4.27 5.18 6.09
CA ARG A 280 -5.62 5.73 6.28
C ARG A 280 -6.57 4.95 5.41
N ILE A 281 -7.39 4.12 6.03
CA ILE A 281 -8.28 3.17 5.36
C ILE A 281 -9.69 3.72 5.38
N ALA A 282 -10.29 3.93 4.22
CA ALA A 282 -11.68 4.38 4.11
C ALA A 282 -12.62 3.28 4.60
N VAL A 283 -13.50 3.63 5.55
CA VAL A 283 -14.51 2.71 6.10
C VAL A 283 -15.91 3.32 6.01
N GLY A 284 -16.87 2.48 5.70
CA GLY A 284 -18.26 2.90 5.54
C GLY A 284 -18.52 3.63 4.22
N GLU A 285 -19.77 4.00 4.04
CA GLU A 285 -20.20 4.82 2.90
C GLU A 285 -19.95 6.30 3.22
N ALA A 286 -19.43 7.02 2.23
CA ALA A 286 -19.29 8.46 2.35
C ALA A 286 -20.69 9.10 2.50
N THR A 287 -20.97 9.67 3.67
CA THR A 287 -22.23 10.35 3.93
C THR A 287 -22.13 11.81 3.55
N ALA A 288 -23.23 12.36 2.97
CA ALA A 288 -23.30 13.77 2.66
C ALA A 288 -23.30 14.61 3.94
N ARG A 289 -22.23 15.35 4.18
CA ARG A 289 -22.02 16.23 5.35
C ARG A 289 -21.81 17.65 4.87
N LEU A 290 -22.26 18.65 5.66
CA LEU A 290 -21.87 20.03 5.44
C LEU A 290 -20.37 20.15 5.63
N ALA A 291 -19.65 20.69 4.66
CA ALA A 291 -18.20 20.80 4.75
C ALA A 291 -17.68 22.04 4.06
N VAL A 292 -16.60 22.58 4.61
CA VAL A 292 -15.85 23.71 4.07
C VAL A 292 -14.37 23.33 3.90
N PRO A 293 -13.62 23.98 3.01
CA PRO A 293 -12.17 23.84 2.99
C PRO A 293 -11.57 24.15 4.36
N ALA A 294 -10.58 23.38 4.80
CA ALA A 294 -9.96 23.58 6.12
C ALA A 294 -9.44 25.02 6.31
N ASP A 295 -8.95 25.66 5.24
CA ASP A 295 -8.45 27.02 5.24
C ASP A 295 -9.54 28.09 5.43
N ALA A 296 -10.81 27.72 5.30
CA ALA A 296 -11.93 28.63 5.54
C ALA A 296 -12.24 28.78 7.04
N ILE A 297 -11.75 27.88 7.89
CA ILE A 297 -11.95 27.90 9.34
C ILE A 297 -10.73 28.52 10.00
N VAL A 298 -10.96 29.49 10.86
CA VAL A 298 -9.93 30.11 11.68
C VAL A 298 -10.31 30.07 13.15
N LEU A 299 -9.33 30.01 14.03
CA LEU A 299 -9.58 30.19 15.47
C LEU A 299 -9.70 31.68 15.79
N LEU A 300 -10.87 32.13 16.23
CA LEU A 300 -11.10 33.45 16.73
C LEU A 300 -11.50 33.33 18.23
N ARG A 301 -10.77 33.99 19.12
CA ARG A 301 -10.98 33.88 20.59
C ARG A 301 -11.06 32.43 21.07
N ASN A 302 -10.16 31.58 20.52
CA ASN A 302 -10.06 30.15 20.81
C ASN A 302 -11.27 29.29 20.37
N GLN A 303 -12.14 29.83 19.50
CA GLN A 303 -13.28 29.11 18.91
C GLN A 303 -13.11 28.95 17.41
N PRO A 304 -13.38 27.76 16.82
CA PRO A 304 -13.47 27.60 15.39
C PRO A 304 -14.54 28.52 14.82
N THR A 305 -14.17 29.35 13.84
CA THR A 305 -15.02 30.41 13.31
C THR A 305 -15.01 30.38 11.79
N LEU A 306 -16.20 30.48 11.21
CA LEU A 306 -16.44 30.67 9.78
C LEU A 306 -16.93 32.07 9.52
N PHE A 307 -16.40 32.74 8.50
CA PHE A 307 -16.89 34.06 8.10
C PHE A 307 -18.05 33.92 7.11
N VAL A 308 -19.25 34.21 7.58
CA VAL A 308 -20.47 34.18 6.78
C VAL A 308 -20.67 35.52 6.09
N GLN A 309 -20.96 35.49 4.78
CA GLN A 309 -21.30 36.67 4.04
C GLN A 309 -22.82 36.91 4.09
N GLY A 310 -23.20 38.06 4.65
CA GLY A 310 -24.58 38.56 4.61
C GLY A 310 -24.87 39.33 3.29
N LYS A 311 -25.38 40.57 3.37
CA LYS A 311 -25.48 41.43 2.19
C LYS A 311 -24.09 41.70 1.64
N ALA A 312 -23.98 42.00 0.33
CA ALA A 312 -22.71 42.17 -0.39
C ALA A 312 -21.71 43.04 0.40
N GLY A 313 -20.51 42.50 0.65
CA GLY A 313 -19.45 43.16 1.41
C GLY A 313 -19.50 43.04 2.92
N ARG A 314 -20.53 42.43 3.51
CA ARG A 314 -20.67 42.25 4.95
C ARG A 314 -20.28 40.85 5.37
N PHE A 315 -19.28 40.71 6.25
CA PHE A 315 -18.80 39.44 6.79
C PHE A 315 -19.01 39.40 8.31
N GLU A 316 -19.65 38.34 8.77
CA GLU A 316 -19.91 38.08 10.18
C GLU A 316 -19.16 36.85 10.65
N PRO A 317 -18.38 36.92 11.73
CA PRO A 317 -17.74 35.74 12.30
C PRO A 317 -18.81 34.91 13.07
N VAL A 318 -19.01 33.68 12.60
CA VAL A 318 -19.93 32.73 13.23
C VAL A 318 -19.11 31.58 13.83
N ALA A 319 -19.27 31.38 15.13
CA ALA A 319 -18.67 30.22 15.80
C ALA A 319 -19.34 28.95 15.28
N VAL A 320 -18.54 27.96 14.91
CA VAL A 320 -19.01 26.70 14.36
C VAL A 320 -18.48 25.52 15.17
N ASP A 321 -19.31 24.49 15.32
CA ASP A 321 -18.85 23.20 15.81
C ASP A 321 -18.36 22.39 14.62
N VAL A 322 -17.09 21.97 14.69
CA VAL A 322 -16.42 21.30 13.59
C VAL A 322 -16.21 19.81 13.88
N GLY A 323 -16.37 19.00 12.87
CA GLY A 323 -16.02 17.59 12.89
C GLY A 323 -14.58 17.34 12.42
N GLU A 324 -14.37 16.20 11.82
CA GLU A 324 -13.07 15.81 11.29
C GLU A 324 -12.73 16.53 9.98
N THR A 325 -11.43 16.77 9.78
CA THR A 325 -10.91 17.28 8.51
C THR A 325 -10.43 16.11 7.67
N ARG A 326 -10.95 16.00 6.41
CA ARG A 326 -10.65 14.92 5.49
C ARG A 326 -10.45 15.45 4.08
N GLY A 327 -9.39 15.06 3.42
CA GLY A 327 -9.09 15.51 2.05
C GLY A 327 -9.08 17.03 1.89
N GLY A 328 -8.64 17.78 2.93
CA GLY A 328 -8.64 19.26 2.92
C GLY A 328 -10.00 19.91 3.20
N TRP A 329 -11.02 19.12 3.58
CA TRP A 329 -12.37 19.60 3.94
C TRP A 329 -12.69 19.26 5.37
N THR A 330 -13.25 20.23 6.10
CA THR A 330 -13.67 20.08 7.50
C THR A 330 -15.19 20.04 7.58
N GLU A 331 -15.71 18.99 8.27
CA GLU A 331 -17.14 18.85 8.55
C GLU A 331 -17.61 20.00 9.44
N ILE A 332 -18.78 20.55 9.15
CA ILE A 332 -19.50 21.49 10.02
C ILE A 332 -20.69 20.76 10.62
N ARG A 333 -20.69 20.60 11.95
CA ARG A 333 -21.77 19.93 12.68
C ARG A 333 -22.87 20.89 13.09
N GLN A 334 -22.47 22.11 13.56
CA GLN A 334 -23.40 23.15 14.02
C GLN A 334 -22.85 24.55 13.74
N GLY A 335 -23.74 25.54 13.75
CA GLY A 335 -23.42 26.97 13.63
C GLY A 335 -23.89 27.60 12.33
N VAL A 336 -23.91 26.84 11.22
CA VAL A 336 -24.36 27.32 9.91
C VAL A 336 -25.18 26.24 9.18
N VAL A 337 -26.00 26.67 8.22
CA VAL A 337 -26.88 25.78 7.44
C VAL A 337 -26.47 25.73 5.97
N ALA A 338 -26.89 24.69 5.24
CA ALA A 338 -26.69 24.61 3.80
C ALA A 338 -27.27 25.83 3.08
N GLY A 339 -26.59 26.30 2.03
CA GLY A 339 -26.96 27.50 1.30
C GLY A 339 -26.40 28.81 1.84
N THR A 340 -25.73 28.76 3.02
CA THR A 340 -25.07 29.96 3.59
C THR A 340 -23.85 30.32 2.73
N SER A 341 -23.74 31.60 2.35
CA SER A 341 -22.55 32.15 1.68
C SER A 341 -21.44 32.39 2.70
N TYR A 342 -20.23 31.97 2.40
CA TYR A 342 -19.09 32.06 3.33
C TYR A 342 -17.78 32.41 2.60
N ALA A 343 -16.82 32.96 3.34
CA ALA A 343 -15.48 33.22 2.83
C ALA A 343 -14.70 31.89 2.73
N ARG A 344 -14.62 31.33 1.53
CA ARG A 344 -13.86 30.12 1.22
C ARG A 344 -12.34 30.33 1.29
N LYS A 345 -11.88 31.53 0.86
CA LYS A 345 -10.49 31.98 0.99
C LYS A 345 -10.45 33.36 1.63
N GLY A 346 -9.31 33.69 2.25
CA GLY A 346 -9.14 35.00 2.89
C GLY A 346 -9.66 35.09 4.32
N ALA A 347 -10.05 33.97 4.94
CA ALA A 347 -10.54 33.94 6.32
C ALA A 347 -9.51 34.52 7.34
N PHE A 348 -8.23 34.30 7.10
CA PHE A 348 -7.15 34.86 7.93
C PHE A 348 -7.10 36.40 7.85
N ALA A 349 -7.27 36.96 6.64
CA ALA A 349 -7.31 38.40 6.45
C ALA A 349 -8.51 39.05 7.16
N LEU A 350 -9.67 38.39 7.12
CA LEU A 350 -10.88 38.82 7.87
C LEU A 350 -10.63 38.76 9.40
N LYS A 351 -10.02 37.69 9.89
CA LYS A 351 -9.63 37.58 11.30
C LYS A 351 -8.69 38.71 11.73
N ALA A 352 -7.65 38.99 10.93
CA ALA A 352 -6.69 40.04 11.24
C ALA A 352 -7.34 41.44 11.34
N ARG A 353 -8.33 41.71 10.47
CA ARG A 353 -9.08 42.96 10.50
C ARG A 353 -9.98 43.10 11.73
N ILE A 354 -10.65 42.01 12.14
CA ILE A 354 -11.44 42.03 13.40
C ILE A 354 -10.56 42.30 14.57
N LEU A 355 -9.44 41.60 14.71
CA LEU A 355 -8.52 41.80 15.85
C LEU A 355 -7.94 43.22 15.87
N ARG A 356 -7.69 43.83 14.71
CA ARG A 356 -7.26 45.23 14.61
C ARG A 356 -8.34 46.21 15.09
N SER A 357 -9.58 46.05 14.64
CA SER A 357 -10.68 46.90 15.06
C SER A 357 -10.97 46.79 16.56
N GLU A 358 -10.70 45.62 17.19
CA GLU A 358 -10.84 45.44 18.63
C GLU A 358 -9.70 46.10 19.42
N LEU A 359 -8.51 46.26 18.83
CA LEU A 359 -7.38 46.93 19.43
C LEU A 359 -7.44 48.48 19.28
N GLY A 360 -8.43 48.99 18.54
CA GLY A 360 -8.59 50.44 18.33
C GLY A 360 -7.58 51.08 17.39
N GLU A 361 -6.89 50.27 16.60
CA GLU A 361 -5.99 50.71 15.52
C GLU A 361 -6.77 50.70 14.17
N ASP A 362 -7.33 51.86 13.80
CA ASP A 362 -7.91 52.10 12.46
C ASP A 362 -6.84 52.42 11.41
#